data_2bc2f3488ddb123b2c00bd21d5d1b41a
#
_entry.id   2bc2f3488ddb123b2c00bd21d5d1b41a
#
_cell.length_a   1.000
_cell.length_b   1.000
_cell.length_c   1.000
_cell.angle_alpha   90.00
_cell.angle_beta   90.00
_cell.angle_gamma   90.00
#
_symmetry.space_group_name_H-M   'P 1'
#
loop_
_entity.id
_entity.type
_entity.pdbx_description
1 polymer ?
#
loop_
_entity_poly.entity_id
_entity_poly.type
_entity_poly.pdbx_seq_one_letter_code
_entity_poly.pdbx_strand_id
1 'polypeptide(L)'
;MTTHLGPTRILIADDQEDVRSGFRLILGSQPDMSVVGEAADGLTAVDLARTLRPDLVLANIRMPGVDGLELTRRLAGPGVPDPIRVLVVTTFDHDSYVRTALHDGACGFLLKRSGPGLLIEGVRAAMAVDILISPQLTVRLLQTLTPSAPAPPTRLTPLTARETEIARLVAQGHTNAEIGTTLSISPGTAKTHIANIQTKLKARNRVGITAWTWENGLANPTPQN
;
A
#
# COMPACT_ATOMS: atom_id res chain seq x y z
N MET A 1 0.38 18.51 -15.99
CA MET A 1 0.15 18.32 -14.54
C MET A 1 -0.97 19.28 -14.15
N THR A 2 -2.19 18.79 -14.08
CA THR A 2 -3.34 19.62 -13.69
C THR A 2 -3.36 19.67 -12.17
N THR A 3 -2.97 20.82 -11.59
CA THR A 3 -3.10 21.06 -10.14
C THR A 3 -4.59 21.16 -9.84
N HIS A 4 -5.19 20.11 -9.29
CA HIS A 4 -6.56 20.13 -8.82
C HIS A 4 -6.65 21.11 -7.64
N LEU A 5 -7.30 22.25 -7.82
CA LEU A 5 -7.48 23.32 -6.81
C LEU A 5 -8.63 23.01 -5.83
N GLY A 6 -9.15 21.80 -5.82
CA GLY A 6 -10.26 21.35 -4.97
C GLY A 6 -9.95 20.07 -4.19
N PRO A 7 -10.85 19.62 -3.32
CA PRO A 7 -10.71 18.36 -2.60
C PRO A 7 -10.72 17.17 -3.58
N THR A 8 -9.93 16.14 -3.27
CA THR A 8 -9.88 14.88 -4.03
C THR A 8 -11.26 14.24 -4.07
N ARG A 9 -11.81 14.03 -5.26
CA ARG A 9 -13.13 13.46 -5.49
C ARG A 9 -13.04 11.93 -5.48
N ILE A 10 -13.71 11.29 -4.53
CA ILE A 10 -13.59 9.85 -4.28
C ILE A 10 -14.92 9.15 -4.50
N LEU A 11 -14.93 8.07 -5.28
CA LEU A 11 -16.02 7.09 -5.38
C LEU A 11 -15.69 5.88 -4.52
N ILE A 12 -16.62 5.43 -3.68
CA ILE A 12 -16.47 4.23 -2.85
C ILE A 12 -17.28 3.08 -3.45
N ALA A 13 -16.64 1.95 -3.73
CA ALA A 13 -17.26 0.72 -4.24
C ALA A 13 -17.01 -0.44 -3.26
N ASP A 14 -18.04 -0.84 -2.53
CA ASP A 14 -18.00 -1.94 -1.56
C ASP A 14 -19.41 -2.52 -1.38
N ASP A 15 -19.55 -3.83 -1.29
CA ASP A 15 -20.86 -4.49 -1.12
C ASP A 15 -21.43 -4.30 0.30
N GLN A 16 -20.58 -3.98 1.30
CA GLN A 16 -20.96 -3.82 2.70
C GLN A 16 -21.29 -2.35 3.01
N GLU A 17 -22.53 -2.06 3.38
CA GLU A 17 -23.02 -0.71 3.70
C GLU A 17 -22.26 -0.07 4.88
N ASP A 18 -21.99 -0.84 5.93
CA ASP A 18 -21.25 -0.35 7.11
C ASP A 18 -19.84 0.11 6.73
N VAL A 19 -19.19 -0.59 5.80
CA VAL A 19 -17.86 -0.23 5.30
C VAL A 19 -17.92 1.06 4.50
N ARG A 20 -18.89 1.20 3.57
CA ARG A 20 -19.06 2.43 2.79
C ARG A 20 -19.32 3.62 3.70
N SER A 21 -20.23 3.47 4.68
CA SER A 21 -20.54 4.50 5.68
C SER A 21 -19.31 4.88 6.51
N GLY A 22 -18.53 3.89 6.96
CA GLY A 22 -17.29 4.11 7.70
C GLY A 22 -16.25 4.87 6.87
N PHE A 23 -16.03 4.47 5.63
CA PHE A 23 -15.08 5.16 4.73
C PHE A 23 -15.54 6.58 4.42
N ARG A 24 -16.83 6.80 4.18
CA ARG A 24 -17.40 8.14 3.98
C ARG A 24 -17.14 9.05 5.16
N LEU A 25 -17.34 8.57 6.40
CA LEU A 25 -17.07 9.35 7.61
C LEU A 25 -15.57 9.68 7.75
N ILE A 26 -14.70 8.69 7.57
CA ILE A 26 -13.25 8.85 7.69
C ILE A 26 -12.73 9.85 6.66
N LEU A 27 -13.08 9.67 5.39
CA LEU A 27 -12.59 10.51 4.30
C LEU A 27 -13.26 11.89 4.31
N GLY A 28 -14.56 11.96 4.59
CA GLY A 28 -15.29 13.23 4.70
C GLY A 28 -14.86 14.11 5.88
N SER A 29 -14.14 13.56 6.87
CA SER A 29 -13.53 14.34 7.95
C SER A 29 -12.25 15.07 7.50
N GLN A 30 -11.71 14.76 6.32
CA GLN A 30 -10.50 15.38 5.79
C GLN A 30 -10.85 16.58 4.90
N PRO A 31 -10.24 17.77 5.10
CA PRO A 31 -10.55 18.97 4.31
C PRO A 31 -10.12 18.86 2.85
N ASP A 32 -9.19 17.97 2.53
CA ASP A 32 -8.64 17.71 1.21
C ASP A 32 -9.32 16.56 0.44
N MET A 33 -10.44 16.01 0.97
CA MET A 33 -11.13 14.88 0.37
C MET A 33 -12.65 15.09 0.32
N SER A 34 -13.31 14.53 -0.71
CA SER A 34 -14.77 14.57 -0.87
C SER A 34 -15.27 13.26 -1.48
N VAL A 35 -16.18 12.59 -0.81
CA VAL A 35 -16.86 11.41 -1.35
C VAL A 35 -17.99 11.88 -2.26
N VAL A 36 -17.87 11.60 -3.57
CA VAL A 36 -18.80 12.06 -4.60
C VAL A 36 -19.82 11.00 -5.03
N GLY A 37 -19.65 9.76 -4.57
CA GLY A 37 -20.58 8.68 -4.85
C GLY A 37 -20.24 7.40 -4.10
N GLU A 38 -21.21 6.50 -4.02
CA GLU A 38 -21.09 5.17 -3.43
C GLU A 38 -21.77 4.13 -4.34
N ALA A 39 -21.21 2.94 -4.42
CA ALA A 39 -21.75 1.80 -5.14
C ALA A 39 -21.68 0.52 -4.30
N ALA A 40 -22.71 -0.31 -4.35
CA ALA A 40 -22.76 -1.60 -3.66
C ALA A 40 -22.30 -2.78 -4.52
N ASP A 41 -22.03 -2.54 -5.80
CA ASP A 41 -21.58 -3.54 -6.77
C ASP A 41 -20.65 -2.91 -7.80
N GLY A 42 -19.86 -3.77 -8.48
CA GLY A 42 -18.85 -3.29 -9.40
C GLY A 42 -19.41 -2.71 -10.71
N LEU A 43 -20.58 -3.16 -11.18
CA LEU A 43 -21.18 -2.62 -12.41
C LEU A 43 -21.64 -1.18 -12.20
N THR A 44 -22.40 -0.95 -11.14
CA THR A 44 -22.83 0.39 -10.70
C THR A 44 -21.62 1.29 -10.46
N ALA A 45 -20.54 0.76 -9.87
CA ALA A 45 -19.30 1.51 -9.63
C ALA A 45 -18.65 1.96 -10.94
N VAL A 46 -18.57 1.10 -11.95
CA VAL A 46 -18.03 1.46 -13.28
C VAL A 46 -18.84 2.55 -13.94
N ASP A 47 -20.17 2.45 -13.89
CA ASP A 47 -21.08 3.43 -14.52
C ASP A 47 -21.01 4.79 -13.80
N LEU A 48 -20.99 4.78 -12.46
CA LEU A 48 -20.78 5.99 -11.66
C LEU A 48 -19.40 6.61 -11.89
N ALA A 49 -18.36 5.82 -11.99
CA ALA A 49 -17.00 6.31 -12.28
C ALA A 49 -16.94 7.04 -13.63
N ARG A 50 -17.59 6.50 -14.66
CA ARG A 50 -17.67 7.13 -15.99
C ARG A 50 -18.45 8.43 -15.99
N THR A 51 -19.54 8.48 -15.21
CA THR A 51 -20.43 9.63 -15.14
C THR A 51 -19.87 10.75 -14.25
N LEU A 52 -19.43 10.40 -13.05
CA LEU A 52 -18.96 11.36 -12.05
C LEU A 52 -17.51 11.80 -12.28
N ARG A 53 -16.71 10.99 -13.00
CA ARG A 53 -15.28 11.22 -13.24
C ARG A 53 -14.55 11.58 -11.93
N PRO A 54 -14.56 10.68 -10.94
CA PRO A 54 -13.81 10.88 -9.70
C PRO A 54 -12.30 10.88 -9.97
N ASP A 55 -11.55 11.48 -9.07
CA ASP A 55 -10.06 11.42 -9.11
C ASP A 55 -9.55 10.06 -8.69
N LEU A 56 -10.32 9.38 -7.80
CA LEU A 56 -9.97 8.09 -7.24
C LEU A 56 -11.22 7.23 -6.99
N VAL A 57 -11.13 5.94 -7.28
CA VAL A 57 -12.09 4.92 -6.86
C VAL A 57 -11.46 4.06 -5.76
N LEU A 58 -12.11 3.95 -4.61
CA LEU A 58 -11.81 2.93 -3.60
C LEU A 58 -12.63 1.69 -3.93
N ALA A 59 -11.99 0.55 -4.20
CA ALA A 59 -12.68 -0.64 -4.67
C ALA A 59 -12.42 -1.83 -3.75
N ASN A 60 -13.49 -2.43 -3.20
CA ASN A 60 -13.42 -3.78 -2.64
C ASN A 60 -13.24 -4.81 -3.76
N ILE A 61 -12.56 -5.93 -3.49
CA ILE A 61 -12.39 -7.01 -4.48
C ILE A 61 -13.70 -7.77 -4.66
N ARG A 62 -14.26 -8.30 -3.57
CA ARG A 62 -15.45 -9.13 -3.67
C ARG A 62 -16.70 -8.26 -3.67
N MET A 63 -17.30 -8.14 -4.84
CA MET A 63 -18.58 -7.47 -5.05
C MET A 63 -19.43 -8.29 -6.02
N PRO A 64 -20.77 -8.19 -5.95
CA PRO A 64 -21.67 -8.82 -6.90
C PRO A 64 -21.43 -8.37 -8.34
N GLY A 65 -21.63 -9.26 -9.28
CA GLY A 65 -21.54 -9.01 -10.73
C GLY A 65 -20.10 -8.78 -11.20
N VAL A 66 -19.64 -7.55 -11.21
CA VAL A 66 -18.26 -7.16 -11.55
C VAL A 66 -17.45 -7.06 -10.26
N ASP A 67 -16.41 -7.86 -10.13
CA ASP A 67 -15.52 -7.79 -8.98
C ASP A 67 -14.54 -6.60 -9.07
N GLY A 68 -13.83 -6.29 -7.98
CA GLY A 68 -12.95 -5.14 -7.91
C GLY A 68 -11.70 -5.25 -8.81
N LEU A 69 -11.27 -6.45 -9.18
CA LEU A 69 -10.16 -6.64 -10.11
C LEU A 69 -10.61 -6.31 -11.54
N GLU A 70 -11.76 -6.83 -11.95
CA GLU A 70 -12.35 -6.50 -13.24
C GLU A 70 -12.73 -5.03 -13.34
N LEU A 71 -13.26 -4.42 -12.25
CA LEU A 71 -13.47 -2.97 -12.16
C LEU A 71 -12.16 -2.21 -12.40
N THR A 72 -11.08 -2.63 -11.72
CA THR A 72 -9.76 -2.01 -11.87
C THR A 72 -9.30 -2.08 -13.32
N ARG A 73 -9.39 -3.24 -13.95
CA ARG A 73 -9.03 -3.44 -15.35
C ARG A 73 -9.84 -2.54 -16.31
N ARG A 74 -11.13 -2.34 -16.04
CA ARG A 74 -12.02 -1.49 -16.87
C ARG A 74 -11.76 0.01 -16.70
N LEU A 75 -11.29 0.46 -15.54
CA LEU A 75 -11.09 1.88 -15.24
C LEU A 75 -9.64 2.34 -15.33
N ALA A 76 -8.67 1.46 -15.05
CA ALA A 76 -7.25 1.81 -14.96
C ALA A 76 -6.33 0.87 -15.76
N GLY A 77 -6.87 -0.17 -16.41
CA GLY A 77 -6.09 -1.19 -17.10
C GLY A 77 -5.31 -0.67 -18.31
N PRO A 78 -4.34 -1.47 -18.80
CA PRO A 78 -3.57 -1.13 -19.98
C PRO A 78 -4.46 -0.85 -21.19
N GLY A 79 -4.26 0.29 -21.83
CA GLY A 79 -5.02 0.72 -23.02
C GLY A 79 -6.37 1.40 -22.71
N VAL A 80 -6.72 1.62 -21.46
CA VAL A 80 -7.89 2.45 -21.10
C VAL A 80 -7.57 3.91 -21.41
N PRO A 81 -8.30 4.55 -22.33
CA PRO A 81 -8.13 5.97 -22.60
C PRO A 81 -8.62 6.75 -21.37
N ASP A 82 -7.77 7.68 -20.87
CA ASP A 82 -8.08 8.53 -19.73
C ASP A 82 -8.42 7.72 -18.45
N PRO A 83 -7.43 6.95 -17.91
CA PRO A 83 -7.64 6.05 -16.80
C PRO A 83 -7.98 6.79 -15.50
N ILE A 84 -8.89 6.21 -14.72
CA ILE A 84 -9.25 6.68 -13.38
C ILE A 84 -8.42 5.89 -12.37
N ARG A 85 -7.83 6.54 -11.38
CA ARG A 85 -7.05 5.86 -10.33
C ARG A 85 -7.93 4.92 -9.53
N VAL A 86 -7.45 3.70 -9.29
CA VAL A 86 -8.15 2.71 -8.46
C VAL A 86 -7.25 2.28 -7.32
N LEU A 87 -7.69 2.51 -6.09
CA LEU A 87 -7.07 2.01 -4.87
C LEU A 87 -7.90 0.83 -4.34
N VAL A 88 -7.33 -0.35 -4.37
CA VAL A 88 -8.01 -1.56 -3.88
C VAL A 88 -7.97 -1.60 -2.36
N VAL A 89 -9.12 -1.78 -1.70
CA VAL A 89 -9.25 -1.87 -0.23
C VAL A 89 -10.10 -3.07 0.12
N THR A 90 -9.51 -4.13 0.67
CA THR A 90 -10.19 -5.41 0.88
C THR A 90 -9.84 -6.09 2.19
N THR A 91 -10.65 -7.05 2.62
CA THR A 91 -10.31 -7.97 3.72
C THR A 91 -9.41 -9.13 3.28
N PHE A 92 -9.33 -9.39 1.97
CA PHE A 92 -8.60 -10.52 1.41
C PHE A 92 -7.17 -10.14 1.10
N ASP A 93 -6.22 -10.92 1.62
CA ASP A 93 -4.79 -10.67 1.52
C ASP A 93 -4.03 -11.72 0.68
N HIS A 94 -4.74 -12.42 -0.23
CA HIS A 94 -4.09 -13.38 -1.13
C HIS A 94 -3.15 -12.68 -2.11
N ASP A 95 -1.92 -13.16 -2.22
CA ASP A 95 -0.87 -12.58 -3.08
C ASP A 95 -1.27 -12.50 -4.56
N SER A 96 -2.10 -13.47 -5.03
CA SER A 96 -2.65 -13.44 -6.38
C SER A 96 -3.49 -12.20 -6.64
N TYR A 97 -4.32 -11.78 -5.68
CA TYR A 97 -5.15 -10.59 -5.83
C TYR A 97 -4.30 -9.30 -5.91
N VAL A 98 -3.27 -9.21 -5.07
CA VAL A 98 -2.38 -8.05 -5.09
C VAL A 98 -1.65 -7.94 -6.43
N ARG A 99 -1.10 -9.06 -6.94
CA ARG A 99 -0.42 -9.08 -8.24
C ARG A 99 -1.36 -8.72 -9.38
N THR A 100 -2.55 -9.31 -9.42
CA THR A 100 -3.56 -9.02 -10.45
C THR A 100 -3.98 -7.57 -10.40
N ALA A 101 -4.31 -7.03 -9.22
CA ALA A 101 -4.71 -5.63 -9.08
C ALA A 101 -3.64 -4.66 -9.60
N LEU A 102 -2.37 -4.86 -9.22
CA LEU A 102 -1.26 -4.02 -9.68
C LEU A 102 -1.00 -4.16 -11.18
N HIS A 103 -1.08 -5.38 -11.71
CA HIS A 103 -0.96 -5.64 -13.16
C HIS A 103 -2.09 -4.94 -13.93
N ASP A 104 -3.30 -4.95 -13.40
CA ASP A 104 -4.48 -4.33 -13.99
C ASP A 104 -4.57 -2.82 -13.76
N GLY A 105 -3.52 -2.20 -13.22
CA GLY A 105 -3.36 -0.75 -13.13
C GLY A 105 -3.79 -0.12 -11.80
N ALA A 106 -4.03 -0.90 -10.74
CA ALA A 106 -4.30 -0.34 -9.42
C ALA A 106 -3.13 0.56 -8.95
N CYS A 107 -3.43 1.74 -8.46
CA CYS A 107 -2.44 2.67 -7.89
C CYS A 107 -2.05 2.32 -6.45
N GLY A 108 -2.66 1.31 -5.84
CA GLY A 108 -2.31 0.82 -4.52
C GLY A 108 -3.23 -0.30 -4.05
N PHE A 109 -2.86 -0.92 -2.93
CA PHE A 109 -3.59 -2.03 -2.34
C PHE A 109 -3.52 -1.98 -0.82
N LEU A 110 -4.68 -1.86 -0.16
CA LEU A 110 -4.81 -1.77 1.29
C LEU A 110 -5.68 -2.89 1.84
N LEU A 111 -5.43 -3.24 3.09
CA LEU A 111 -6.32 -4.11 3.85
C LEU A 111 -7.30 -3.27 4.67
N LYS A 112 -8.58 -3.63 4.70
CA LYS A 112 -9.62 -2.94 5.50
C LYS A 112 -9.23 -2.83 6.99
N ARG A 113 -8.46 -3.79 7.52
CA ARG A 113 -7.94 -3.81 8.89
C ARG A 113 -6.76 -2.84 9.16
N SER A 114 -6.25 -2.18 8.14
CA SER A 114 -5.06 -1.30 8.27
C SER A 114 -5.34 0.01 9.04
N GLY A 115 -6.61 0.28 9.35
CA GLY A 115 -7.04 1.45 10.12
C GLY A 115 -7.18 2.73 9.29
N PRO A 116 -7.87 3.74 9.86
CA PRO A 116 -8.24 4.96 9.14
C PRO A 116 -7.04 5.79 8.68
N GLY A 117 -5.97 5.85 9.48
CA GLY A 117 -4.77 6.61 9.11
C GLY A 117 -4.13 6.11 7.82
N LEU A 118 -4.02 4.77 7.63
CA LEU A 118 -3.44 4.22 6.41
C LEU A 118 -4.37 4.38 5.20
N LEU A 119 -5.68 4.39 5.39
CA LEU A 119 -6.65 4.69 4.33
C LEU A 119 -6.46 6.12 3.82
N ILE A 120 -6.38 7.11 4.71
CA ILE A 120 -6.16 8.52 4.38
C ILE A 120 -4.83 8.70 3.64
N GLU A 121 -3.74 8.13 4.19
CA GLU A 121 -2.42 8.20 3.53
C GLU A 121 -2.41 7.46 2.18
N GLY A 122 -3.18 6.38 2.03
CA GLY A 122 -3.34 5.68 0.75
C GLY A 122 -3.98 6.54 -0.32
N VAL A 123 -5.00 7.31 0.03
CA VAL A 123 -5.63 8.28 -0.89
C VAL A 123 -4.63 9.37 -1.29
N ARG A 124 -3.90 9.94 -0.33
CA ARG A 124 -2.89 10.98 -0.60
C ARG A 124 -1.75 10.46 -1.48
N ALA A 125 -1.23 9.28 -1.20
CA ALA A 125 -0.20 8.64 -2.01
C ALA A 125 -0.68 8.38 -3.45
N ALA A 126 -1.91 7.88 -3.61
CA ALA A 126 -2.50 7.66 -4.93
C ALA A 126 -2.58 8.96 -5.76
N MET A 127 -2.84 10.10 -5.11
CA MET A 127 -2.88 11.41 -5.79
C MET A 127 -1.48 11.96 -6.08
N ALA A 128 -0.47 11.63 -5.26
CA ALA A 128 0.92 11.99 -5.48
C ALA A 128 1.65 11.13 -6.54
N VAL A 129 0.93 10.19 -7.18
CA VAL A 129 1.49 9.21 -8.14
C VAL A 129 2.46 8.22 -7.47
N ASP A 130 2.32 8.04 -6.17
CA ASP A 130 3.05 7.02 -5.41
C ASP A 130 2.19 5.76 -5.26
N ILE A 131 2.80 4.58 -5.43
CA ILE A 131 2.12 3.32 -5.16
C ILE A 131 2.20 3.04 -3.66
N LEU A 132 1.05 2.92 -2.98
CA LEU A 132 0.98 2.51 -1.59
C LEU A 132 0.38 1.12 -1.46
N ILE A 133 1.15 0.20 -0.91
CA ILE A 133 0.72 -1.15 -0.57
C ILE A 133 0.84 -1.29 0.95
N SER A 134 -0.16 -1.92 1.59
CA SER A 134 -0.09 -2.22 3.03
C SER A 134 1.25 -2.89 3.37
N PRO A 135 1.98 -2.46 4.42
CA PRO A 135 3.31 -2.98 4.75
C PRO A 135 3.36 -4.50 4.87
N GLN A 136 2.31 -5.12 5.44
CA GLN A 136 2.19 -6.57 5.60
C GLN A 136 2.17 -7.31 4.24
N LEU A 137 1.50 -6.72 3.24
CA LEU A 137 1.42 -7.28 1.89
C LEU A 137 2.72 -7.08 1.12
N THR A 138 3.38 -5.94 1.30
CA THR A 138 4.67 -5.66 0.68
C THR A 138 5.71 -6.70 1.09
N VAL A 139 5.80 -7.02 2.38
CA VAL A 139 6.70 -8.07 2.89
C VAL A 139 6.42 -9.41 2.23
N ARG A 140 5.16 -9.83 2.17
CA ARG A 140 4.78 -11.12 1.57
C ARG A 140 5.04 -11.18 0.06
N LEU A 141 4.74 -10.12 -0.68
CA LEU A 141 5.04 -10.05 -2.11
C LEU A 141 6.54 -10.20 -2.37
N LEU A 142 7.38 -9.53 -1.60
CA LEU A 142 8.83 -9.65 -1.72
C LEU A 142 9.29 -11.08 -1.40
N GLN A 143 8.72 -11.75 -0.41
CA GLN A 143 9.01 -13.17 -0.10
C GLN A 143 8.69 -14.11 -1.27
N THR A 144 7.62 -13.85 -2.02
CA THR A 144 7.21 -14.68 -3.16
C THR A 144 7.96 -14.36 -4.46
N LEU A 145 8.58 -13.19 -4.55
CA LEU A 145 9.39 -12.79 -5.70
C LEU A 145 10.85 -13.26 -5.60
N THR A 146 11.28 -13.68 -4.41
CA THR A 146 12.62 -14.23 -4.22
C THR A 146 12.59 -15.75 -4.48
N PRO A 147 13.16 -16.26 -5.60
CA PRO A 147 13.50 -17.68 -5.69
C PRO A 147 14.47 -17.97 -4.53
N SER A 148 14.28 -19.10 -3.87
CA SER A 148 15.26 -19.60 -2.89
C SER A 148 16.58 -19.85 -3.60
N ALA A 149 17.42 -18.82 -3.69
CA ALA A 149 18.75 -18.91 -4.25
C ALA A 149 19.77 -19.13 -3.11
N PRO A 150 20.81 -19.93 -3.33
CA PRO A 150 21.87 -20.11 -2.33
C PRO A 150 22.52 -18.76 -2.04
N ALA A 151 22.87 -18.54 -0.76
CA ALA A 151 23.42 -17.30 -0.25
C ALA A 151 24.59 -16.77 -1.12
N PRO A 152 24.52 -15.53 -1.61
CA PRO A 152 25.65 -14.93 -2.32
C PRO A 152 26.74 -14.51 -1.32
N PRO A 153 27.99 -14.40 -1.79
CA PRO A 153 29.14 -14.09 -0.93
C PRO A 153 29.01 -12.70 -0.31
N THR A 154 29.48 -12.59 0.90
CA THR A 154 29.48 -11.43 1.79
C THR A 154 29.87 -10.13 1.08
N ARG A 155 28.87 -9.31 0.68
CA ARG A 155 29.11 -7.92 0.31
C ARG A 155 29.11 -7.11 1.61
N LEU A 156 30.11 -6.29 1.78
CA LEU A 156 30.18 -5.32 2.89
C LEU A 156 28.90 -4.45 2.82
N THR A 157 28.05 -4.58 3.83
CA THR A 157 26.83 -3.78 3.89
C THR A 157 27.19 -2.34 4.25
N PRO A 158 26.60 -1.33 3.63
CA PRO A 158 26.83 0.07 3.98
C PRO A 158 26.23 0.44 5.34
N LEU A 159 25.53 -0.49 5.99
CA LEU A 159 24.86 -0.30 7.28
C LEU A 159 25.72 -0.76 8.45
N THR A 160 25.66 -0.03 9.55
CA THR A 160 26.21 -0.47 10.84
C THR A 160 25.43 -1.68 11.38
N ALA A 161 25.98 -2.41 12.35
CA ALA A 161 25.30 -3.54 12.99
C ALA A 161 23.89 -3.14 13.51
N ARG A 162 23.78 -1.96 14.16
CA ARG A 162 22.51 -1.45 14.68
C ARG A 162 21.53 -1.09 13.59
N GLU A 163 21.98 -0.48 12.51
CA GLU A 163 21.14 -0.17 11.35
C GLU A 163 20.69 -1.44 10.63
N THR A 164 21.54 -2.47 10.56
CA THR A 164 21.17 -3.77 9.99
C THR A 164 20.08 -4.46 10.83
N GLU A 165 20.18 -4.39 12.15
CA GLU A 165 19.17 -4.93 13.06
C GLU A 165 17.81 -4.21 12.87
N ILE A 166 17.83 -2.89 12.78
CA ILE A 166 16.63 -2.10 12.51
C ILE A 166 16.07 -2.39 11.11
N ALA A 167 16.92 -2.52 10.09
CA ALA A 167 16.49 -2.88 8.74
C ALA A 167 15.80 -4.25 8.70
N ARG A 168 16.28 -5.24 9.49
CA ARG A 168 15.61 -6.55 9.64
C ARG A 168 14.22 -6.41 10.24
N LEU A 169 14.05 -5.65 11.32
CA LEU A 169 12.75 -5.41 11.95
C LEU A 169 11.79 -4.65 11.01
N VAL A 170 12.32 -3.70 10.23
CA VAL A 170 11.58 -3.04 9.17
C VAL A 170 11.11 -4.04 8.12
N ALA A 171 11.97 -4.96 7.68
CA ALA A 171 11.63 -6.00 6.70
C ALA A 171 10.63 -7.01 7.23
N GLN A 172 10.56 -7.20 8.54
CA GLN A 172 9.55 -8.02 9.23
C GLN A 172 8.23 -7.30 9.47
N GLY A 173 8.11 -6.03 9.05
CA GLY A 173 6.87 -5.25 9.13
C GLY A 173 6.65 -4.51 10.46
N HIS A 174 7.62 -4.47 11.38
CA HIS A 174 7.49 -3.80 12.67
C HIS A 174 7.32 -2.29 12.51
N THR A 175 6.42 -1.70 13.26
CA THR A 175 6.25 -0.23 13.38
C THR A 175 7.42 0.38 14.17
N ASN A 176 7.55 1.70 14.14
CA ASN A 176 8.59 2.39 14.92
C ASN A 176 8.43 2.18 16.44
N ALA A 177 7.19 2.01 16.91
CA ALA A 177 6.91 1.71 18.32
C ALA A 177 7.37 0.29 18.69
N GLU A 178 7.07 -0.71 17.87
CA GLU A 178 7.50 -2.10 18.07
C GLU A 178 9.02 -2.24 17.96
N ILE A 179 9.66 -1.56 17.02
CA ILE A 179 11.13 -1.49 16.92
C ILE A 179 11.71 -0.86 18.20
N GLY A 180 11.09 0.22 18.68
CA GLY A 180 11.47 0.86 19.93
C GLY A 180 11.43 -0.09 21.10
N THR A 181 10.33 -0.85 21.26
CA THR A 181 10.16 -1.87 22.30
C THR A 181 11.21 -2.99 22.17
N THR A 182 11.35 -3.56 20.98
CA THR A 182 12.28 -4.68 20.74
C THR A 182 13.74 -4.30 21.02
N LEU A 183 14.12 -3.08 20.67
CA LEU A 183 15.52 -2.63 20.77
C LEU A 183 15.80 -1.72 21.97
N SER A 184 14.83 -1.54 22.85
CA SER A 184 14.91 -0.66 24.05
C SER A 184 15.33 0.77 23.70
N ILE A 185 14.75 1.35 22.65
CA ILE A 185 14.95 2.74 22.22
C ILE A 185 13.61 3.46 22.06
N SER A 186 13.63 4.79 22.03
CA SER A 186 12.39 5.54 21.79
C SER A 186 11.90 5.36 20.36
N PRO A 187 10.57 5.45 20.10
CA PRO A 187 10.04 5.46 18.73
C PRO A 187 10.64 6.56 17.85
N GLY A 188 10.98 7.71 18.44
CA GLY A 188 11.66 8.81 17.78
C GLY A 188 13.08 8.44 17.35
N THR A 189 13.83 7.72 18.21
CA THR A 189 15.15 7.20 17.88
C THR A 189 15.07 6.17 16.74
N ALA A 190 14.09 5.27 16.78
CA ALA A 190 13.84 4.31 15.69
C ALA A 190 13.57 5.02 14.35
N LYS A 191 12.74 6.07 14.36
CA LYS A 191 12.47 6.92 13.19
C LYS A 191 13.75 7.54 12.62
N THR A 192 14.62 8.06 13.48
CA THR A 192 15.90 8.67 13.07
C THR A 192 16.82 7.63 12.41
N HIS A 193 16.96 6.44 13.00
CA HIS A 193 17.73 5.36 12.39
C HIS A 193 17.18 4.95 11.03
N ILE A 194 15.85 4.83 10.88
CA ILE A 194 15.21 4.50 9.61
C ILE A 194 15.52 5.56 8.55
N ALA A 195 15.47 6.84 8.88
CA ALA A 195 15.83 7.92 7.97
C ALA A 195 17.31 7.84 7.53
N ASN A 196 18.22 7.52 8.46
CA ASN A 196 19.64 7.33 8.14
C ASN A 196 19.86 6.12 7.22
N ILE A 197 19.15 5.01 7.47
CA ILE A 197 19.18 3.81 6.62
C ILE A 197 18.68 4.15 5.22
N GLN A 198 17.57 4.88 5.08
CA GLN A 198 17.05 5.33 3.79
C GLN A 198 18.10 6.13 3.01
N THR A 199 18.77 7.07 3.68
CA THR A 199 19.82 7.89 3.07
C THR A 199 21.00 7.04 2.58
N LYS A 200 21.49 6.11 3.42
CA LYS A 200 22.62 5.24 3.08
C LYS A 200 22.32 4.27 1.94
N LEU A 201 21.10 3.74 1.92
CA LEU A 201 20.64 2.79 0.90
C LEU A 201 20.08 3.49 -0.35
N LYS A 202 19.96 4.82 -0.34
CA LYS A 202 19.24 5.61 -1.36
C LYS A 202 17.80 5.12 -1.55
N ALA A 203 17.19 4.60 -0.48
CA ALA A 203 15.83 4.09 -0.48
C ALA A 203 14.84 5.25 -0.32
N ARG A 204 13.91 5.39 -1.25
CA ARG A 204 12.92 6.48 -1.25
C ARG A 204 11.95 6.41 -0.07
N ASN A 205 11.71 5.22 0.45
CA ASN A 205 10.74 4.97 1.52
C ASN A 205 11.11 3.69 2.30
N ARG A 206 10.26 3.33 3.29
CA ARG A 206 10.41 2.14 4.12
C ARG A 206 10.39 0.83 3.31
N VAL A 207 9.62 0.80 2.21
CA VAL A 207 9.56 -0.36 1.30
C VAL A 207 10.90 -0.60 0.62
N GLY A 208 11.62 0.45 0.26
CA GLY A 208 12.96 0.34 -0.30
C GLY A 208 13.98 -0.27 0.67
N ILE A 209 13.86 0.00 1.98
CA ILE A 209 14.68 -0.67 3.01
C ILE A 209 14.33 -2.16 3.04
N THR A 210 13.05 -2.50 3.04
CA THR A 210 12.56 -3.89 3.03
C THR A 210 13.10 -4.64 1.81
N ALA A 211 12.95 -4.10 0.61
CA ALA A 211 13.44 -4.68 -0.63
C ALA A 211 14.96 -4.95 -0.55
N TRP A 212 15.74 -3.94 -0.17
CA TRP A 212 17.19 -4.07 -0.02
C TRP A 212 17.58 -5.16 1.00
N THR A 213 16.87 -5.23 2.14
CA THR A 213 17.15 -6.21 3.20
C THR A 213 16.92 -7.64 2.71
N TRP A 214 15.85 -7.86 1.91
CA TRP A 214 15.56 -9.15 1.28
C TRP A 214 16.58 -9.51 0.19
N GLU A 215 16.90 -8.58 -0.72
CA GLU A 215 17.87 -8.76 -1.79
C GLU A 215 19.28 -9.13 -1.27
N ASN A 216 19.62 -8.64 -0.07
CA ASN A 216 20.92 -8.95 0.57
C ASN A 216 20.85 -10.11 1.57
N GLY A 217 19.74 -10.86 1.62
CA GLY A 217 19.62 -12.06 2.47
C GLY A 217 19.60 -11.78 3.97
N LEU A 218 19.34 -10.53 4.38
CA LEU A 218 19.39 -10.09 5.77
C LEU A 218 18.04 -10.21 6.50
N ALA A 219 16.96 -10.55 5.79
CA ALA A 219 15.60 -10.58 6.33
C ALA A 219 15.27 -11.85 7.13
N ASN A 220 16.02 -12.93 6.95
CA ASN A 220 15.80 -14.17 7.71
C ASN A 220 16.39 -14.05 9.13
N PRO A 221 15.69 -14.56 10.16
CA PRO A 221 16.28 -14.68 11.48
C PRO A 221 17.47 -15.61 11.39
N THR A 222 18.62 -15.18 11.92
CA THR A 222 19.80 -16.07 12.09
C THR A 222 19.34 -17.25 12.93
N PRO A 223 19.55 -18.52 12.51
CA PRO A 223 19.29 -19.65 13.39
C PRO A 223 20.11 -19.47 14.67
N GLN A 224 19.43 -19.42 15.80
CA GLN A 224 20.11 -19.46 17.10
C GLN A 224 20.73 -20.82 17.24
N ASN A 225 22.05 -20.85 17.37
CA ASN A 225 22.84 -22.00 17.75
C ASN A 225 22.71 -22.22 19.25
#